data_7d5a0e42c2cfc64bd1c7fd064ad6d115
#
_entry.id   7d5a0e42c2cfc64bd1c7fd064ad6d115
#
_cell.length_a   1.000
_cell.length_b   1.000
_cell.length_c   1.000
_cell.angle_alpha   90.00
_cell.angle_beta   90.00
_cell.angle_gamma   90.00
#
_symmetry.space_group_name_H-M   'P 1'
#
loop_
_entity.id
_entity.type
_entity.pdbx_description
1 polymer ?
#
loop_
_entity_poly.entity_id
_entity_poly.type
_entity_poly.pdbx_seq_one_letter_code
_entity_poly.pdbx_strand_id
1 'polypeptide(L)'
;HPYSTNHKLAVYLSNRFKNQANFTFFDIEKLPQFSKDLLEEKNTEVDAFRQLILEADAVLFVTPEYDHSVPAQLLNALEWLAFEPFPLLEKPTMIAGASYGNLGTSRAQDHLLDVLRAPQLQAAVQSDGGFLLSRHLKLLMKIMNYLTPRFVKNSMKSCLIFFFL
;
A
#
# COMPACT_ATOMS: atom_id res chain seq x y z
N HIS A 1 -12.23 9.04 0.52
CA HIS A 1 -13.21 9.80 1.31
C HIS A 1 -12.51 10.50 2.50
N PRO A 2 -12.68 11.82 2.74
CA PRO A 2 -11.94 12.57 3.77
C PRO A 2 -12.17 12.06 5.20
N TYR A 3 -13.19 11.25 5.42
CA TYR A 3 -13.48 10.60 6.71
C TYR A 3 -12.83 9.22 6.87
N SER A 4 -12.19 8.69 5.83
CA SER A 4 -11.52 7.39 5.90
C SER A 4 -10.41 7.39 6.96
N THR A 5 -10.43 6.40 7.85
CA THR A 5 -9.40 6.20 8.88
C THR A 5 -8.04 5.91 8.25
N ASN A 6 -8.05 5.16 7.15
CA ASN A 6 -6.85 4.79 6.44
C ASN A 6 -6.26 5.96 5.64
N HIS A 7 -7.11 6.83 5.08
CA HIS A 7 -6.65 8.10 4.49
C HIS A 7 -5.95 8.97 5.55
N LYS A 8 -6.56 9.13 6.72
CA LYS A 8 -5.93 9.88 7.84
C LYS A 8 -4.60 9.26 8.26
N LEU A 9 -4.51 7.94 8.32
CA LEU A 9 -3.27 7.22 8.61
C LEU A 9 -2.22 7.51 7.55
N ALA A 10 -2.55 7.40 6.26
CA ALA A 10 -1.64 7.66 5.15
C ALA A 10 -1.10 9.10 5.17
N VAL A 11 -1.99 10.09 5.33
CA VAL A 11 -1.62 11.51 5.45
C VAL A 11 -0.74 11.76 6.68
N TYR A 12 -1.06 11.12 7.80
CA TYR A 12 -0.23 11.26 8.99
C TYR A 12 1.19 10.68 8.75
N LEU A 13 1.29 9.49 8.15
CA LEU A 13 2.57 8.86 7.83
C LEU A 13 3.41 9.74 6.89
N SER A 14 2.82 10.26 5.84
CA SER A 14 3.52 11.14 4.89
C SER A 14 4.03 12.41 5.57
N ASN A 15 3.24 13.05 6.43
CA ASN A 15 3.66 14.24 7.18
C ASN A 15 4.76 13.93 8.19
N ARG A 16 4.67 12.79 8.88
CA ARG A 16 5.65 12.37 9.90
C ARG A 16 7.03 12.13 9.31
N PHE A 17 7.07 11.59 8.09
CA PHE A 17 8.31 11.18 7.43
C PHE A 17 8.73 12.07 6.26
N LYS A 18 8.10 13.23 6.06
CA LYS A 18 8.35 14.16 4.95
C LYS A 18 9.82 14.59 4.77
N ASN A 19 10.61 14.58 5.86
CA ASN A 19 12.03 14.92 5.82
C ASN A 19 12.92 13.72 5.45
N GLN A 20 12.33 12.51 5.30
CA GLN A 20 13.05 11.26 5.07
C GLN A 20 12.70 10.65 3.72
N ALA A 21 11.50 10.92 3.19
CA ALA A 21 11.07 10.49 1.87
C ALA A 21 10.02 11.45 1.29
N ASN A 22 9.97 11.51 -0.04
CA ASN A 22 8.88 12.15 -0.76
C ASN A 22 7.74 11.15 -0.91
N PHE A 23 6.53 11.53 -0.56
CA PHE A 23 5.36 10.67 -0.63
C PHE A 23 4.45 11.09 -1.78
N THR A 24 4.16 10.14 -2.66
CA THR A 24 3.19 10.31 -3.73
C THR A 24 1.98 9.43 -3.44
N PHE A 25 0.79 9.98 -3.64
CA PHE A 25 -0.48 9.27 -3.47
C PHE A 25 -1.06 8.94 -4.84
N PHE A 26 -1.51 7.72 -5.02
CA PHE A 26 -2.22 7.30 -6.22
C PHE A 26 -3.63 6.83 -5.87
N ASP A 27 -4.59 7.33 -6.62
CA ASP A 27 -6.01 6.97 -6.50
C ASP A 27 -6.31 5.77 -7.39
N ILE A 28 -6.38 4.59 -6.80
CA ILE A 28 -6.62 3.34 -7.53
C ILE A 28 -8.06 3.18 -8.04
N GLU A 29 -9.00 4.04 -7.61
CA GLU A 29 -10.37 4.04 -8.16
C GLU A 29 -10.41 4.49 -9.63
N LYS A 30 -9.36 5.16 -10.11
CA LYS A 30 -9.22 5.54 -11.52
C LYS A 30 -8.86 4.38 -12.44
N LEU A 31 -8.36 3.28 -11.88
CA LEU A 31 -8.00 2.12 -12.69
C LEU A 31 -9.26 1.42 -13.21
N PRO A 32 -9.28 1.04 -14.49
CA PRO A 32 -10.36 0.22 -15.02
C PRO A 32 -10.39 -1.14 -14.32
N GLN A 33 -11.53 -1.82 -14.40
CA GLN A 33 -11.61 -3.19 -13.96
C GLN A 33 -10.66 -4.05 -14.79
N PHE A 34 -9.83 -4.83 -14.13
CA PHE A 34 -8.87 -5.70 -14.80
C PHE A 34 -9.57 -6.75 -15.66
N SER A 35 -9.09 -6.89 -16.90
CA SER A 35 -9.35 -8.01 -17.78
C SER A 35 -8.08 -8.31 -18.58
N LYS A 36 -7.82 -9.59 -18.83
CA LYS A 36 -6.69 -9.99 -19.67
C LYS A 36 -6.80 -9.46 -21.09
N ASP A 37 -8.01 -9.28 -21.59
CA ASP A 37 -8.26 -8.74 -22.92
C ASP A 37 -7.80 -7.29 -23.07
N LEU A 38 -7.70 -6.56 -21.93
CA LEU A 38 -7.25 -5.17 -21.90
C LEU A 38 -5.73 -5.01 -21.77
N LEU A 39 -4.96 -6.10 -21.62
CA LEU A 39 -3.52 -6.02 -21.45
C LEU A 39 -2.78 -5.49 -22.68
N GLU A 40 -3.32 -5.72 -23.87
CA GLU A 40 -2.78 -5.23 -25.14
C GLU A 40 -3.31 -3.83 -25.51
N GLU A 41 -4.32 -3.35 -24.79
CA GLU A 41 -4.88 -2.03 -25.02
C GLU A 41 -4.07 -0.96 -24.29
N LYS A 42 -3.82 0.16 -24.97
CA LYS A 42 -3.17 1.31 -24.35
C LYS A 42 -4.12 1.97 -23.36
N ASN A 43 -3.75 1.98 -22.08
CA ASN A 43 -4.49 2.68 -21.04
C ASN A 43 -3.57 3.61 -20.25
N THR A 44 -3.77 4.90 -20.40
CA THR A 44 -2.91 5.93 -19.80
C THR A 44 -2.89 5.89 -18.27
N GLU A 45 -3.99 5.53 -17.62
CA GLU A 45 -4.07 5.44 -16.16
C GLU A 45 -3.27 4.23 -15.65
N VAL A 46 -3.39 3.09 -16.33
CA VAL A 46 -2.63 1.88 -16.00
C VAL A 46 -1.13 2.11 -16.24
N ASP A 47 -0.76 2.73 -17.35
CA ASP A 47 0.63 3.02 -17.68
C ASP A 47 1.24 3.99 -16.64
N ALA A 48 0.53 5.06 -16.29
CA ALA A 48 0.94 6.00 -15.26
C ALA A 48 1.08 5.33 -13.88
N PHE A 49 0.15 4.44 -13.54
CA PHE A 49 0.20 3.68 -12.30
C PHE A 49 1.43 2.77 -12.21
N ARG A 50 1.69 1.98 -13.25
CA ARG A 50 2.88 1.12 -13.33
C ARG A 50 4.17 1.93 -13.25
N GLN A 51 4.24 3.05 -13.99
CA GLN A 51 5.41 3.92 -14.00
C GLN A 51 5.72 4.51 -12.64
N LEU A 52 4.71 4.99 -11.91
CA LEU A 52 4.87 5.51 -10.54
C LEU A 52 5.48 4.47 -9.59
N ILE A 53 5.09 3.20 -9.73
CA ILE A 53 5.65 2.13 -8.90
C ILE A 53 7.08 1.81 -9.31
N LEU A 54 7.38 1.77 -10.60
CA LEU A 54 8.75 1.54 -11.09
C LEU A 54 9.72 2.61 -10.57
N GLU A 55 9.29 3.87 -10.55
CA GLU A 55 10.11 5.01 -10.12
C GLU A 55 10.23 5.13 -8.58
N ALA A 56 9.31 4.53 -7.84
CA ALA A 56 9.34 4.58 -6.38
C ALA A 56 10.43 3.66 -5.81
N ASP A 57 11.14 4.12 -4.76
CA ASP A 57 12.09 3.30 -4.00
C ASP A 57 11.37 2.27 -3.12
N ALA A 58 10.13 2.55 -2.72
CA ALA A 58 9.31 1.65 -1.90
C ALA A 58 7.81 1.93 -2.08
N VAL A 59 7.00 0.96 -1.66
CA VAL A 59 5.54 1.05 -1.68
C VAL A 59 4.97 0.84 -0.29
N LEU A 60 4.04 1.71 0.12
CA LEU A 60 3.28 1.57 1.34
C LEU A 60 1.80 1.34 1.00
N PHE A 61 1.28 0.15 1.28
CA PHE A 61 -0.14 -0.15 1.19
C PHE A 61 -0.83 0.21 2.50
N VAL A 62 -1.81 1.10 2.44
CA VAL A 62 -2.65 1.44 3.59
C VAL A 62 -4.08 1.00 3.32
N THR A 63 -4.51 -0.10 3.95
CA THR A 63 -5.76 -0.78 3.61
C THR A 63 -6.75 -0.86 4.78
N PRO A 64 -8.05 -0.61 4.54
CA PRO A 64 -9.10 -1.07 5.46
C PRO A 64 -9.27 -2.59 5.39
N GLU A 65 -10.09 -3.11 6.27
CA GLU A 65 -10.58 -4.48 6.23
C GLU A 65 -12.08 -4.46 5.93
N TYR A 66 -12.48 -5.06 4.80
CA TYR A 66 -13.86 -5.26 4.40
C TYR A 66 -14.13 -6.75 4.34
N ASP A 67 -15.15 -7.22 5.05
CA ASP A 67 -15.54 -8.65 5.08
C ASP A 67 -14.37 -9.60 5.35
N HIS A 68 -13.50 -9.21 6.29
CA HIS A 68 -12.28 -9.95 6.68
C HIS A 68 -11.21 -10.05 5.56
N SER A 69 -11.25 -9.18 4.58
CA SER A 69 -10.36 -9.20 3.43
C SER A 69 -9.92 -7.80 3.03
N VAL A 70 -9.08 -7.71 2.01
CA VAL A 70 -8.75 -6.45 1.34
C VAL A 70 -9.91 -6.02 0.44
N PRO A 71 -10.08 -4.71 0.21
CA PRO A 71 -11.07 -4.21 -0.74
C PRO A 71 -10.83 -4.72 -2.17
N ALA A 72 -11.93 -4.97 -2.90
CA ALA A 72 -11.87 -5.44 -4.29
C ALA A 72 -11.05 -4.51 -5.20
N GLN A 73 -11.10 -3.20 -4.97
CA GLN A 73 -10.33 -2.22 -5.75
C GLN A 73 -8.81 -2.41 -5.58
N LEU A 74 -8.35 -2.83 -4.37
CA LEU A 74 -6.94 -3.13 -4.17
C LEU A 74 -6.52 -4.38 -4.92
N LEU A 75 -7.34 -5.43 -4.88
CA LEU A 75 -7.09 -6.64 -5.68
C LEU A 75 -7.05 -6.31 -7.17
N ASN A 76 -8.01 -5.51 -7.65
CA ASN A 76 -8.00 -5.02 -9.03
C ASN A 76 -6.70 -4.28 -9.40
N ALA A 77 -6.22 -3.41 -8.54
CA ALA A 77 -4.96 -2.70 -8.77
C ALA A 77 -3.76 -3.67 -8.81
N LEU A 78 -3.72 -4.67 -7.94
CA LEU A 78 -2.64 -5.67 -7.90
C LEU A 78 -2.64 -6.58 -9.14
N GLU A 79 -3.80 -6.89 -9.71
CA GLU A 79 -3.90 -7.62 -10.98
C GLU A 79 -3.22 -6.85 -12.12
N TRP A 80 -3.38 -5.53 -12.20
CA TRP A 80 -2.68 -4.70 -13.19
C TRP A 80 -1.14 -4.70 -13.02
N LEU A 81 -0.63 -5.03 -11.82
CA LEU A 81 0.80 -5.09 -11.52
C LEU A 81 1.40 -6.49 -11.69
N ALA A 82 0.55 -7.51 -11.88
CA ALA A 82 0.96 -8.91 -12.00
C ALA A 82 1.51 -9.27 -13.40
N PHE A 83 1.69 -8.28 -14.29
CA PHE A 83 2.17 -8.45 -15.66
C PHE A 83 3.35 -7.52 -15.92
N GLU A 84 4.10 -7.83 -17.00
CA GLU A 84 5.25 -7.00 -17.40
C GLU A 84 4.88 -5.50 -17.44
N PRO A 85 5.77 -4.67 -16.92
CA PRO A 85 7.17 -4.91 -16.50
C PRO A 85 7.36 -5.41 -15.06
N PHE A 86 6.35 -6.00 -14.40
CA PHE A 86 6.37 -6.52 -13.01
C PHE A 86 6.87 -5.48 -12.00
N PRO A 87 6.21 -4.34 -11.86
CA PRO A 87 6.76 -3.18 -11.15
C PRO A 87 6.93 -3.38 -9.64
N LEU A 88 6.33 -4.44 -9.06
CA LEU A 88 6.48 -4.80 -7.65
C LEU A 88 7.59 -5.83 -7.39
N LEU A 89 8.18 -6.42 -8.44
CA LEU A 89 9.22 -7.43 -8.28
C LEU A 89 10.37 -6.89 -7.40
N GLU A 90 10.61 -7.58 -6.29
CA GLU A 90 11.61 -7.21 -5.26
C GLU A 90 11.48 -5.77 -4.72
N LYS A 91 10.36 -5.09 -4.99
CA LYS A 91 10.11 -3.74 -4.50
C LYS A 91 9.90 -3.74 -2.99
N PRO A 92 10.70 -2.98 -2.22
CA PRO A 92 10.49 -2.83 -0.79
C PRO A 92 9.06 -2.38 -0.49
N THR A 93 8.36 -3.17 0.29
CA THR A 93 6.92 -2.98 0.51
C THR A 93 6.57 -3.09 1.97
N MET A 94 5.69 -2.22 2.43
CA MET A 94 5.10 -2.24 3.76
C MET A 94 3.58 -2.21 3.69
N ILE A 95 2.92 -2.86 4.65
CA ILE A 95 1.47 -2.84 4.80
C ILE A 95 1.12 -2.11 6.11
N ALA A 96 0.10 -1.28 6.06
CA ALA A 96 -0.47 -0.61 7.23
C ALA A 96 -1.99 -0.59 7.13
N GLY A 97 -2.65 -0.52 8.27
CA GLY A 97 -4.09 -0.38 8.28
C GLY A 97 -4.62 0.10 9.62
N ALA A 98 -5.75 0.81 9.58
CA ALA A 98 -6.45 1.32 10.72
C ALA A 98 -7.92 0.95 10.67
N SER A 99 -8.48 0.50 11.81
CA SER A 99 -9.91 0.23 11.96
C SER A 99 -10.43 0.68 13.30
N TYR A 100 -11.75 0.88 13.38
CA TYR A 100 -12.44 1.12 14.65
C TYR A 100 -12.56 -0.15 15.50
N GLY A 101 -12.39 -1.33 14.89
CA GLY A 101 -12.42 -2.62 15.56
C GLY A 101 -11.13 -2.94 16.31
N ASN A 102 -11.14 -4.07 17.03
CA ASN A 102 -10.00 -4.50 17.86
C ASN A 102 -8.83 -5.04 17.04
N LEU A 103 -9.09 -5.53 15.84
CA LEU A 103 -8.10 -6.28 15.06
C LEU A 103 -7.22 -5.41 14.16
N GLY A 104 -7.55 -4.11 13.99
CA GLY A 104 -6.70 -3.19 13.25
C GLY A 104 -6.38 -3.59 11.82
N THR A 105 -7.34 -4.24 11.12
CA THR A 105 -7.17 -4.76 9.74
C THR A 105 -6.26 -6.00 9.60
N SER A 106 -6.07 -6.79 10.66
CA SER A 106 -5.12 -7.92 10.64
C SER A 106 -5.39 -8.92 9.53
N ARG A 107 -6.66 -9.32 9.32
CA ARG A 107 -7.03 -10.30 8.29
C ARG A 107 -6.79 -9.79 6.87
N ALA A 108 -7.12 -8.51 6.64
CA ALA A 108 -6.83 -7.87 5.36
C ALA A 108 -5.32 -7.80 5.11
N GLN A 109 -4.51 -7.52 6.14
CA GLN A 109 -3.06 -7.47 6.02
C GLN A 109 -2.45 -8.85 5.76
N ASP A 110 -2.95 -9.91 6.43
CA ASP A 110 -2.52 -11.29 6.19
C ASP A 110 -2.85 -11.71 4.74
N HIS A 111 -4.07 -11.44 4.28
CA HIS A 111 -4.46 -11.73 2.90
C HIS A 111 -3.62 -10.93 1.89
N LEU A 112 -3.39 -9.64 2.14
CA LEU A 112 -2.56 -8.80 1.26
C LEU A 112 -1.12 -9.32 1.20
N LEU A 113 -0.58 -9.79 2.32
CA LEU A 113 0.75 -10.38 2.39
C LEU A 113 0.88 -11.60 1.49
N ASP A 114 -0.13 -12.50 1.50
CA ASP A 114 -0.16 -13.68 0.64
C ASP A 114 -0.20 -13.29 -0.84
N VAL A 115 -1.05 -12.31 -1.20
CA VAL A 115 -1.16 -11.80 -2.58
C VAL A 115 0.15 -11.17 -3.04
N LEU A 116 0.77 -10.32 -2.22
CA LEU A 116 2.03 -9.62 -2.59
C LEU A 116 3.23 -10.57 -2.74
N ARG A 117 3.18 -11.74 -2.10
CA ARG A 117 4.19 -12.80 -2.22
C ARG A 117 3.94 -13.75 -3.39
N ALA A 118 2.81 -13.63 -4.07
CA ALA A 118 2.49 -14.47 -5.22
C ALA A 118 3.58 -14.36 -6.30
N PRO A 119 3.83 -15.45 -7.09
CA PRO A 119 4.90 -15.48 -8.09
C PRO A 119 4.86 -14.36 -9.14
N GLN A 120 3.69 -13.77 -9.37
CA GLN A 120 3.50 -12.69 -10.34
C GLN A 120 3.84 -11.30 -9.77
N LEU A 121 3.86 -11.13 -8.44
CA LEU A 121 4.12 -9.86 -7.79
C LEU A 121 5.49 -9.83 -7.10
N GLN A 122 5.82 -10.86 -6.32
CA GLN A 122 7.09 -11.06 -5.62
C GLN A 122 7.63 -9.80 -4.93
N ALA A 123 6.73 -9.03 -4.28
CA ALA A 123 7.12 -7.84 -3.56
C ALA A 123 8.01 -8.20 -2.35
N ALA A 124 9.03 -7.39 -2.08
CA ALA A 124 9.87 -7.55 -0.89
C ALA A 124 9.15 -6.97 0.34
N VAL A 125 8.13 -7.69 0.82
CA VAL A 125 7.35 -7.26 1.98
C VAL A 125 8.14 -7.43 3.26
N GLN A 126 8.16 -6.39 4.09
CA GLN A 126 8.86 -6.43 5.38
C GLN A 126 8.31 -7.55 6.26
N SER A 127 9.20 -8.40 6.77
CA SER A 127 8.88 -9.68 7.39
C SER A 127 8.27 -9.59 8.79
N ASP A 128 8.33 -8.44 9.45
CA ASP A 128 7.93 -8.27 10.86
C ASP A 128 6.42 -8.03 11.05
N GLY A 129 5.60 -8.39 10.04
CA GLY A 129 4.15 -8.17 10.05
C GLY A 129 3.78 -6.75 9.62
N GLY A 130 2.51 -6.58 9.27
CA GLY A 130 1.94 -5.30 8.92
C GLY A 130 1.76 -4.39 10.14
N PHE A 131 1.54 -3.13 9.90
CA PHE A 131 1.22 -2.16 10.95
C PHE A 131 -0.28 -2.15 11.23
N LEU A 132 -0.68 -2.56 12.45
CA LEU A 132 -2.07 -2.65 12.89
C LEU A 132 -2.44 -1.51 13.84
N LEU A 133 -3.38 -0.68 13.44
CA LEU A 133 -3.94 0.37 14.30
C LEU A 133 -5.38 0.03 14.70
N SER A 134 -5.53 -0.46 15.92
CA SER A 134 -6.84 -0.72 16.52
C SER A 134 -7.29 0.39 17.47
N ARG A 135 -8.58 0.57 17.65
CA ARG A 135 -9.33 1.43 18.62
C ARG A 135 -8.74 2.77 19.10
N HIS A 136 -7.44 3.00 19.09
CA HIS A 136 -6.85 4.19 19.73
C HIS A 136 -5.88 4.96 18.84
N LEU A 137 -6.33 6.05 18.28
CA LEU A 137 -5.47 7.07 17.65
C LEU A 137 -4.31 7.55 18.58
N LYS A 138 -4.47 7.48 19.89
CA LYS A 138 -3.41 7.85 20.86
C LYS A 138 -2.25 6.85 20.91
N LEU A 139 -2.46 5.60 20.50
CA LEU A 139 -1.42 4.58 20.40
C LEU A 139 -0.52 4.81 19.17
N LEU A 140 -1.03 5.52 18.15
CA LEU A 140 -0.34 5.91 16.93
C LEU A 140 1.04 6.53 17.23
N MET A 141 1.11 7.43 18.20
CA MET A 141 2.35 8.16 18.50
C MET A 141 3.44 7.29 19.14
N LYS A 142 3.09 6.30 19.94
CA LYS A 142 4.06 5.37 20.56
C LYS A 142 4.62 4.35 19.57
N ILE A 143 3.79 3.81 18.73
CA ILE A 143 4.13 2.72 17.80
C ILE A 143 4.93 3.25 16.61
N MET A 144 4.71 4.50 16.22
CA MET A 144 5.39 5.10 15.08
C MET A 144 6.87 5.41 15.34
N ASN A 145 7.25 5.66 16.58
CA ASN A 145 8.66 5.72 16.97
C ASN A 145 9.38 4.36 16.78
N TYR A 146 8.62 3.27 16.75
CA TYR A 146 9.14 1.92 16.55
C TYR A 146 9.34 1.56 15.06
N LEU A 147 8.52 2.10 14.17
CA LEU A 147 8.57 1.78 12.72
C LEU A 147 9.65 2.58 11.97
N THR A 148 9.97 3.79 12.46
CA THR A 148 10.90 4.72 11.79
C THR A 148 12.25 4.10 11.43
N PRO A 149 12.95 3.38 12.33
CA PRO A 149 14.29 2.86 12.02
C PRO A 149 14.30 1.70 11.03
N ARG A 150 13.16 1.01 10.84
CA ARG A 150 13.08 -0.21 10.05
C ARG A 150 12.66 0.02 8.60
N PHE A 151 11.73 0.95 8.39
CA PHE A 151 11.22 1.26 7.04
C PHE A 151 12.12 2.26 6.29
N VAL A 152 12.71 3.21 6.98
CA VAL A 152 13.55 4.28 6.41
C VAL A 152 15.05 3.95 6.56
N LYS A 153 15.45 2.71 6.35
CA LYS A 153 16.88 2.37 6.26
C LYS A 153 17.41 2.74 4.88
N ASN A 154 18.37 3.69 4.89
CA ASN A 154 19.20 4.10 3.77
C ASN A 154 18.51 4.92 2.65
N SER A 155 18.52 6.26 2.80
CA SER A 155 18.33 7.26 1.72
C SER A 155 17.20 6.96 0.72
N MET A 156 16.02 6.57 1.23
CA MET A 156 14.81 6.49 0.43
C MET A 156 14.44 7.88 -0.06
N LYS A 157 14.41 8.08 -1.39
CA LYS A 157 14.10 9.39 -2.00
C LYS A 157 12.62 9.53 -2.29
N SER A 158 11.97 8.43 -2.62
CA SER A 158 10.54 8.41 -2.94
C SER A 158 9.83 7.18 -2.37
N CYS A 159 8.61 7.37 -1.89
CA CYS A 159 7.72 6.32 -1.41
C CYS A 159 6.33 6.55 -1.98
N LEU A 160 5.77 5.53 -2.61
CA LEU A 160 4.42 5.58 -3.12
C LEU A 160 3.44 5.04 -2.08
N ILE A 161 2.39 5.79 -1.79
CA ILE A 161 1.34 5.37 -0.85
C ILE A 161 0.07 5.05 -1.64
N PHE A 162 -0.42 3.83 -1.47
CA PHE A 162 -1.76 3.44 -1.90
C PHE A 162 -2.70 3.48 -0.72
N PHE A 163 -3.81 4.17 -0.85
CA PHE A 163 -4.87 4.15 0.14
C PHE A 163 -6.23 4.16 -0.55
N PHE A 164 -7.22 3.70 0.17
CA PHE A 164 -8.63 3.70 -0.25
C PHE A 164 -9.36 4.89 0.33
N LEU A 165 -10.16 5.50 -0.50
CA LEU A 165 -11.09 6.57 -0.12
C LEU A 165 -12.34 6.04 0.58
#